data_f568fa03da5b92e62076d41c16c6f025
#
_entry.id   f568fa03da5b92e62076d41c16c6f025
#
_cell.length_a   1.000
_cell.length_b   1.000
_cell.length_c   1.000
_cell.angle_alpha   90.00
_cell.angle_beta   90.00
_cell.angle_gamma   90.00
#
_symmetry.space_group_name_H-M   'P 1'
#
loop_
_entity.id
_entity.type
_entity.pdbx_description
1 polymer ?
#
loop_
_entity_poly.entity_id
_entity_poly.type
_entity_poly.pdbx_seq_one_letter_code
_entity_poly.pdbx_strand_id
1 'polypeptide(L)'
;LIVIMYGGAEAFRAPIIDDFLDGCAYNSADAFQAGDEFYSIDGNRIYLISDVSMFLERGNGVYDIVMLRDGQKVEFNDMKLVPTIESEQGLKYGFVWGIERATFGVKCEYVWNTAKEFSRLVWLGLGDLIHGAVGVDEMAGPVGIVDMMNEVGSSAASTADAVYSMLYFSAFIAINLAIMNMLPIPALDGGRVFFMIVTVIFEAITKRKPDPKYEGYIHAGGMVLLLLLMGFIMYNDIARLITG
;
A
#
# COMPACT_ATOMS: atom_id res chain seq x y z
N LEU A 1 1.06 -9.16 -14.36
CA LEU A 1 0.51 -9.92 -13.22
C LEU A 1 -0.90 -9.45 -12.88
N ILE A 2 -1.09 -8.20 -12.40
CA ILE A 2 -2.38 -7.65 -11.96
C ILE A 2 -3.47 -7.80 -13.04
N VAL A 3 -3.16 -7.54 -14.32
CA VAL A 3 -4.10 -7.73 -15.43
C VAL A 3 -4.55 -9.20 -15.57
N ILE A 4 -3.65 -10.16 -15.34
CA ILE A 4 -3.98 -11.58 -15.42
C ILE A 4 -4.89 -11.97 -14.26
N MET A 5 -4.62 -11.45 -13.05
CA MET A 5 -5.43 -11.70 -11.85
C MET A 5 -6.90 -11.31 -12.06
N TYR A 6 -7.13 -10.11 -12.58
CA TYR A 6 -8.49 -9.58 -12.72
C TYR A 6 -9.17 -9.93 -14.04
N GLY A 7 -8.45 -10.62 -14.96
CA GLY A 7 -9.00 -11.01 -16.25
C GLY A 7 -10.29 -11.84 -16.15
N GLY A 8 -10.35 -12.76 -15.20
CA GLY A 8 -11.50 -13.63 -14.94
C GLY A 8 -12.56 -13.06 -13.98
N ALA A 9 -12.36 -11.89 -13.38
CA ALA A 9 -13.31 -11.33 -12.44
C ALA A 9 -14.63 -10.96 -13.12
N GLU A 10 -15.75 -11.26 -12.47
CA GLU A 10 -17.11 -10.92 -12.95
C GLU A 10 -17.61 -9.62 -12.33
N ALA A 11 -17.18 -9.31 -11.12
CA ALA A 11 -17.53 -8.10 -10.39
C ALA A 11 -16.41 -7.67 -9.44
N PHE A 12 -16.41 -6.39 -9.06
CA PHE A 12 -15.54 -5.81 -8.04
C PHE A 12 -16.39 -5.14 -6.97
N ARG A 13 -15.87 -5.11 -5.76
CA ARG A 13 -16.43 -4.26 -4.72
C ARG A 13 -15.93 -2.84 -4.91
N ALA A 14 -16.84 -1.87 -4.92
CA ALA A 14 -16.54 -0.45 -5.01
C ALA A 14 -16.58 0.20 -3.61
N PRO A 15 -15.87 1.31 -3.37
CA PRO A 15 -15.91 2.04 -2.11
C PRO A 15 -17.21 2.86 -1.97
N ILE A 16 -18.33 2.27 -2.35
CA ILE A 16 -19.68 2.81 -2.32
C ILE A 16 -20.45 2.06 -1.23
N ILE A 17 -21.17 2.78 -0.38
CA ILE A 17 -22.03 2.19 0.63
C ILE A 17 -23.35 1.79 -0.08
N ASP A 18 -23.60 0.50 -0.24
CA ASP A 18 -24.85 -0.01 -0.84
C ASP A 18 -25.95 -0.08 0.21
N ASP A 19 -25.59 -0.52 1.43
CA ASP A 19 -26.51 -0.67 2.55
C ASP A 19 -25.74 -0.61 3.87
N PHE A 20 -26.44 -0.71 4.98
CA PHE A 20 -25.89 -0.75 6.33
C PHE A 20 -26.34 -2.01 7.06
N LEU A 21 -25.43 -2.58 7.85
CA LEU A 21 -25.79 -3.67 8.76
C LEU A 21 -26.71 -3.18 9.87
N ASP A 22 -27.58 -4.06 10.35
CA ASP A 22 -28.46 -3.76 11.48
C ASP A 22 -27.66 -3.24 12.70
N GLY A 23 -28.11 -2.12 13.27
CA GLY A 23 -27.42 -1.48 14.38
C GLY A 23 -26.24 -0.57 14.01
N CYS A 24 -26.02 -0.31 12.72
CA CYS A 24 -25.00 0.65 12.28
C CYS A 24 -25.34 2.07 12.75
N ALA A 25 -24.44 2.67 13.53
CA ALA A 25 -24.62 4.01 14.10
C ALA A 25 -24.54 5.15 13.05
N TYR A 26 -24.04 4.85 11.84
CA TYR A 26 -23.72 5.85 10.81
C TYR A 26 -24.78 5.95 9.71
N ASN A 27 -25.86 5.17 9.79
CA ASN A 27 -27.00 5.25 8.89
C ASN A 27 -27.96 6.33 9.38
N SER A 28 -27.75 7.58 9.02
CA SER A 28 -28.63 8.70 9.37
C SER A 28 -28.57 9.82 8.34
N ALA A 29 -29.57 10.70 8.37
CA ALA A 29 -29.62 11.85 7.46
C ALA A 29 -28.43 12.82 7.62
N ASP A 30 -27.89 12.90 8.83
CA ASP A 30 -26.76 13.78 9.19
C ASP A 30 -25.39 13.06 9.06
N ALA A 31 -25.39 11.79 8.65
CA ALA A 31 -24.20 10.99 8.44
C ALA A 31 -24.18 10.39 7.01
N PHE A 32 -23.82 9.11 6.89
CA PHE A 32 -23.76 8.46 5.59
C PHE A 32 -25.10 7.92 5.13
N GLN A 33 -25.27 7.79 3.83
CA GLN A 33 -26.46 7.26 3.19
C GLN A 33 -26.09 6.16 2.19
N ALA A 34 -27.02 5.28 1.89
CA ALA A 34 -26.86 4.33 0.80
C ALA A 34 -26.67 5.08 -0.53
N GLY A 35 -25.71 4.69 -1.32
CA GLY A 35 -25.24 5.37 -2.54
C GLY A 35 -24.06 6.31 -2.35
N ASP A 36 -23.65 6.62 -1.11
CA ASP A 36 -22.48 7.44 -0.86
C ASP A 36 -21.20 6.70 -1.26
N GLU A 37 -20.34 7.35 -2.04
CA GLU A 37 -19.01 6.87 -2.41
C GLU A 37 -17.93 7.58 -1.59
N PHE A 38 -17.03 6.83 -0.99
CA PHE A 38 -15.87 7.42 -0.30
C PHE A 38 -14.95 8.12 -1.30
N TYR A 39 -14.82 9.43 -1.19
CA TYR A 39 -13.93 10.22 -2.02
C TYR A 39 -12.56 10.42 -1.38
N SER A 40 -12.50 10.86 -0.13
CA SER A 40 -11.25 11.02 0.62
C SER A 40 -11.46 10.87 2.13
N ILE A 41 -10.42 10.44 2.83
CA ILE A 41 -10.33 10.38 4.29
C ILE A 41 -9.04 11.14 4.69
N ASP A 42 -9.15 12.15 5.56
CA ASP A 42 -8.05 13.00 6.00
C ASP A 42 -7.23 13.55 4.82
N GLY A 43 -7.92 14.01 3.77
CA GLY A 43 -7.31 14.52 2.54
C GLY A 43 -6.74 13.46 1.60
N ASN A 44 -6.69 12.19 2.01
CA ASN A 44 -6.19 11.10 1.18
C ASN A 44 -7.28 10.56 0.26
N ARG A 45 -7.04 10.59 -1.05
CA ARG A 45 -7.99 10.08 -2.06
C ARG A 45 -8.22 8.58 -1.89
N ILE A 46 -9.48 8.16 -1.89
CA ILE A 46 -9.90 6.76 -1.87
C ILE A 46 -10.12 6.28 -3.32
N TYR A 47 -9.63 5.10 -3.63
CA TYR A 47 -9.80 4.42 -4.93
C TYR A 47 -10.38 3.03 -4.77
N LEU A 48 -10.04 2.33 -3.68
CA LEU A 48 -10.46 0.96 -3.38
C LEU A 48 -10.98 0.88 -1.95
N ILE A 49 -11.74 -0.17 -1.65
CA ILE A 49 -12.22 -0.43 -0.28
C ILE A 49 -11.06 -0.64 0.70
N SER A 50 -9.97 -1.24 0.24
CA SER A 50 -8.74 -1.41 1.03
C SER A 50 -8.15 -0.08 1.48
N ASP A 51 -8.25 0.98 0.66
CA ASP A 51 -7.87 2.34 1.07
C ASP A 51 -8.71 2.81 2.26
N VAL A 52 -10.03 2.56 2.25
CA VAL A 52 -10.93 2.95 3.36
C VAL A 52 -10.48 2.27 4.65
N SER A 53 -10.32 0.95 4.63
CA SER A 53 -9.86 0.18 5.80
C SER A 53 -8.50 0.69 6.30
N MET A 54 -7.55 0.86 5.38
CA MET A 54 -6.19 1.30 5.70
C MET A 54 -6.18 2.67 6.40
N PHE A 55 -6.91 3.67 5.89
CA PHE A 55 -6.90 5.02 6.48
C PHE A 55 -7.70 5.08 7.78
N LEU A 56 -8.77 4.29 7.92
CA LEU A 56 -9.50 4.19 9.18
C LEU A 56 -8.70 3.48 10.27
N GLU A 57 -7.89 2.47 9.93
CA GLU A 57 -7.02 1.78 10.88
C GLU A 57 -5.81 2.63 11.31
N ARG A 58 -5.29 3.48 10.42
CA ARG A 58 -4.15 4.37 10.70
C ARG A 58 -4.54 5.63 11.48
N GLY A 59 -5.82 5.98 11.49
CA GLY A 59 -6.33 7.18 12.14
C GLY A 59 -6.55 6.99 13.65
N ASN A 60 -7.04 8.05 14.28
CA ASN A 60 -7.27 8.12 15.73
C ASN A 60 -8.76 7.96 16.13
N GLY A 61 -9.62 7.61 15.17
CA GLY A 61 -11.06 7.49 15.36
C GLY A 61 -11.87 8.76 15.08
N VAL A 62 -11.20 9.85 14.70
CA VAL A 62 -11.84 11.11 14.25
C VAL A 62 -11.24 11.46 12.91
N TYR A 63 -12.07 11.71 11.91
CA TYR A 63 -11.67 11.83 10.52
C TYR A 63 -12.39 12.96 9.79
N ASP A 64 -11.70 13.61 8.86
CA ASP A 64 -12.29 14.47 7.86
C ASP A 64 -12.62 13.63 6.62
N ILE A 65 -13.91 13.39 6.38
CA ILE A 65 -14.38 12.49 5.33
C ILE A 65 -15.11 13.29 4.26
N VAL A 66 -14.73 13.07 3.01
CA VAL A 66 -15.47 13.58 1.86
C VAL A 66 -16.11 12.40 1.15
N MET A 67 -17.43 12.47 0.97
CA MET A 67 -18.22 11.50 0.21
C MET A 67 -18.68 12.12 -1.11
N LEU A 68 -18.94 11.28 -2.11
CA LEU A 68 -19.69 11.67 -3.30
C LEU A 68 -21.12 11.15 -3.14
N ARG A 69 -22.08 12.05 -3.04
CA ARG A 69 -23.52 11.80 -2.99
C ARG A 69 -24.17 12.39 -4.23
N ASP A 70 -24.77 11.57 -5.08
CA ASP A 70 -25.32 11.99 -6.37
C ASP A 70 -24.33 12.81 -7.24
N GLY A 71 -23.03 12.45 -7.17
CA GLY A 71 -21.97 13.14 -7.90
C GLY A 71 -21.51 14.47 -7.29
N GLN A 72 -22.07 14.90 -6.16
CA GLN A 72 -21.67 16.09 -5.42
C GLN A 72 -20.85 15.72 -4.19
N LYS A 73 -19.87 16.55 -3.85
CA LYS A 73 -19.06 16.35 -2.65
C LYS A 73 -19.84 16.78 -1.41
N VAL A 74 -19.92 15.90 -0.43
CA VAL A 74 -20.44 16.14 0.91
C VAL A 74 -19.28 15.97 1.88
N GLU A 75 -19.01 16.96 2.70
CA GLU A 75 -17.88 16.99 3.64
C GLU A 75 -18.39 16.76 5.06
N PHE A 76 -17.74 15.85 5.77
CA PHE A 76 -17.94 15.56 7.18
C PHE A 76 -16.63 15.85 7.91
N ASN A 77 -16.58 16.95 8.65
CA ASN A 77 -15.40 17.35 9.40
C ASN A 77 -15.49 16.81 10.83
N ASP A 78 -14.34 16.39 11.38
CA ASP A 78 -14.20 15.85 12.74
C ASP A 78 -15.19 14.70 13.04
N MET A 79 -15.49 13.87 12.02
CA MET A 79 -16.43 12.77 12.17
C MET A 79 -15.83 11.65 13.00
N LYS A 80 -16.49 11.34 14.12
CA LYS A 80 -16.08 10.22 14.96
C LYS A 80 -16.57 8.90 14.37
N LEU A 81 -15.64 8.08 13.88
CA LEU A 81 -15.88 6.75 13.33
C LEU A 81 -15.18 5.70 14.19
N VAL A 82 -15.98 4.83 14.83
CA VAL A 82 -15.50 3.72 15.66
C VAL A 82 -16.21 2.46 15.19
N PRO A 83 -15.55 1.33 14.99
CA PRO A 83 -16.20 0.08 14.64
C PRO A 83 -17.04 -0.39 15.83
N THR A 84 -18.35 -0.63 15.60
CA THR A 84 -19.33 -0.96 16.65
C THR A 84 -20.05 -2.29 16.44
N ILE A 85 -19.99 -2.85 15.24
CA ILE A 85 -20.68 -4.09 14.89
C ILE A 85 -19.78 -5.29 15.13
N GLU A 86 -20.16 -6.18 16.03
CA GLU A 86 -19.44 -7.43 16.28
C GLU A 86 -19.61 -8.40 15.10
N SER A 87 -18.51 -8.99 14.64
CA SER A 87 -18.48 -10.04 13.63
C SER A 87 -17.45 -11.12 14.00
N GLU A 88 -17.51 -12.28 13.35
CA GLU A 88 -16.55 -13.37 13.55
C GLU A 88 -15.08 -12.93 13.29
N GLN A 89 -14.89 -11.87 12.51
CA GLN A 89 -13.59 -11.31 12.14
C GLN A 89 -13.20 -10.06 12.96
N GLY A 90 -13.94 -9.77 14.05
CA GLY A 90 -13.75 -8.59 14.90
C GLY A 90 -14.80 -7.50 14.68
N LEU A 91 -14.52 -6.32 15.22
CA LEU A 91 -15.44 -5.18 15.13
C LEU A 91 -15.40 -4.55 13.74
N LYS A 92 -16.59 -4.23 13.18
CA LYS A 92 -16.78 -3.59 11.87
C LYS A 92 -17.55 -2.27 11.99
N TYR A 93 -17.40 -1.40 10.98
CA TYR A 93 -18.13 -0.13 10.90
C TYR A 93 -19.59 -0.29 10.47
N GLY A 94 -19.96 -1.45 9.91
CA GLY A 94 -21.32 -1.76 9.53
C GLY A 94 -21.70 -1.34 8.10
N PHE A 95 -20.73 -1.02 7.25
CA PHE A 95 -20.97 -0.70 5.84
C PHE A 95 -21.11 -1.98 5.00
N VAL A 96 -22.12 -2.04 4.17
CA VAL A 96 -22.27 -3.03 3.11
C VAL A 96 -21.79 -2.39 1.81
N TRP A 97 -20.78 -2.99 1.21
CA TRP A 97 -20.12 -2.41 0.04
C TRP A 97 -20.84 -2.74 -1.26
N GLY A 98 -20.99 -1.75 -2.10
CA GLY A 98 -21.54 -1.89 -3.43
C GLY A 98 -20.69 -2.78 -4.35
N ILE A 99 -21.35 -3.40 -5.30
CA ILE A 99 -20.74 -4.32 -6.28
C ILE A 99 -20.88 -3.72 -7.67
N GLU A 100 -19.75 -3.52 -8.35
CA GLU A 100 -19.69 -3.03 -9.71
C GLU A 100 -19.35 -4.18 -10.68
N ARG A 101 -20.10 -4.28 -11.79
CA ARG A 101 -19.87 -5.31 -12.81
C ARG A 101 -18.54 -5.09 -13.51
N ALA A 102 -17.70 -6.13 -13.58
CA ALA A 102 -16.36 -6.08 -14.14
C ALA A 102 -16.35 -5.98 -15.67
N THR A 103 -16.76 -4.84 -16.23
CA THR A 103 -16.57 -4.53 -17.64
C THR A 103 -15.07 -4.33 -17.95
N PHE A 104 -14.67 -4.34 -19.22
CA PHE A 104 -13.28 -4.14 -19.58
C PHE A 104 -12.70 -2.81 -19.05
N GLY A 105 -13.47 -1.72 -19.11
CA GLY A 105 -13.07 -0.42 -18.58
C GLY A 105 -12.85 -0.47 -17.07
N VAL A 106 -13.81 -1.04 -16.33
CA VAL A 106 -13.73 -1.20 -14.87
C VAL A 106 -12.53 -2.07 -14.47
N LYS A 107 -12.24 -3.15 -15.22
CA LYS A 107 -11.04 -3.98 -15.00
C LYS A 107 -9.76 -3.17 -15.16
N CYS A 108 -9.64 -2.37 -16.19
CA CYS A 108 -8.47 -1.51 -16.42
C CYS A 108 -8.33 -0.46 -15.30
N GLU A 109 -9.43 0.14 -14.88
CA GLU A 109 -9.45 1.10 -13.79
C GLU A 109 -9.05 0.45 -12.46
N TYR A 110 -9.60 -0.73 -12.15
CA TYR A 110 -9.27 -1.46 -10.94
C TYR A 110 -7.79 -1.87 -10.88
N VAL A 111 -7.23 -2.36 -12.02
CA VAL A 111 -5.78 -2.65 -12.16
C VAL A 111 -4.93 -1.41 -11.88
N TRP A 112 -5.33 -0.27 -12.46
CA TRP A 112 -4.63 0.99 -12.26
C TRP A 112 -4.72 1.49 -10.82
N ASN A 113 -5.88 1.37 -10.19
CA ASN A 113 -6.10 1.74 -8.80
C ASN A 113 -5.32 0.84 -7.85
N THR A 114 -5.27 -0.48 -8.10
CA THR A 114 -4.43 -1.42 -7.34
C THR A 114 -2.94 -1.06 -7.44
N ALA A 115 -2.46 -0.67 -8.62
CA ALA A 115 -1.07 -0.24 -8.76
C ALA A 115 -0.77 1.06 -7.98
N LYS A 116 -1.72 2.01 -7.96
CA LYS A 116 -1.62 3.22 -7.13
C LYS A 116 -1.63 2.90 -5.63
N GLU A 117 -2.51 2.00 -5.20
CA GLU A 117 -2.57 1.51 -3.81
C GLU A 117 -1.21 0.92 -3.39
N PHE A 118 -0.66 -0.01 -4.16
CA PHE A 118 0.65 -0.59 -3.86
C PHE A 118 1.76 0.46 -3.78
N SER A 119 1.76 1.42 -4.72
CA SER A 119 2.71 2.53 -4.68
C SER A 119 2.54 3.38 -3.43
N ARG A 120 1.30 3.65 -3.03
CA ARG A 120 0.98 4.40 -1.80
C ARG A 120 1.46 3.67 -0.56
N LEU A 121 1.20 2.36 -0.45
CA LEU A 121 1.66 1.54 0.67
C LEU A 121 3.18 1.60 0.84
N VAL A 122 3.95 1.58 -0.26
CA VAL A 122 5.41 1.71 -0.22
C VAL A 122 5.82 3.07 0.36
N TRP A 123 5.20 4.18 -0.11
CA TRP A 123 5.52 5.51 0.39
C TRP A 123 5.12 5.72 1.85
N LEU A 124 3.97 5.17 2.27
CA LEU A 124 3.54 5.20 3.67
C LEU A 124 4.50 4.41 4.54
N GLY A 125 4.88 3.18 4.14
CA GLY A 125 5.85 2.36 4.87
C GLY A 125 7.23 3.03 4.98
N LEU A 126 7.70 3.68 3.92
CA LEU A 126 8.93 4.50 4.00
C LEU A 126 8.78 5.68 4.95
N GLY A 127 7.62 6.33 4.95
CA GLY A 127 7.31 7.41 5.89
C GLY A 127 7.34 6.91 7.34
N ASP A 128 6.70 5.79 7.62
CA ASP A 128 6.65 5.17 8.94
C ASP A 128 8.06 4.80 9.44
N LEU A 129 8.90 4.27 8.56
CA LEU A 129 10.29 3.95 8.88
C LEU A 129 11.11 5.20 9.19
N ILE A 130 10.98 6.27 8.38
CA ILE A 130 11.72 7.54 8.59
C ILE A 130 11.29 8.23 9.87
N HIS A 131 9.99 8.18 10.22
CA HIS A 131 9.46 8.78 11.44
C HIS A 131 9.61 7.87 12.68
N GLY A 132 10.14 6.65 12.51
CA GLY A 132 10.33 5.71 13.60
C GLY A 132 9.03 5.10 14.15
N ALA A 133 7.94 5.16 13.39
CA ALA A 133 6.66 4.51 13.74
C ALA A 133 6.76 2.99 13.61
N VAL A 134 7.65 2.49 12.74
CA VAL A 134 7.99 1.07 12.55
C VAL A 134 9.48 0.90 12.74
N GLY A 135 9.88 -0.09 13.53
CA GLY A 135 11.28 -0.42 13.77
C GLY A 135 11.91 -1.18 12.60
N VAL A 136 13.24 -1.07 12.45
CA VAL A 136 13.99 -1.87 11.45
C VAL A 136 13.90 -3.37 11.77
N ASP A 137 13.70 -3.70 13.02
CA ASP A 137 13.48 -5.06 13.53
C ASP A 137 12.11 -5.63 13.11
N GLU A 138 11.14 -4.79 12.77
CA GLU A 138 9.81 -5.20 12.29
C GLU A 138 9.78 -5.43 10.77
N MET A 139 10.82 -5.05 10.05
CA MET A 139 10.90 -5.26 8.60
C MET A 139 11.01 -6.75 8.29
N ALA A 140 10.21 -7.20 7.31
CA ALA A 140 10.33 -8.54 6.76
C ALA A 140 11.48 -8.58 5.72
N GLY A 141 12.44 -9.44 5.97
CA GLY A 141 13.48 -9.76 5.01
C GLY A 141 13.10 -10.93 4.09
N PRO A 142 14.07 -11.48 3.34
CA PRO A 142 13.79 -12.59 2.41
C PRO A 142 13.13 -13.80 3.05
N VAL A 143 13.48 -14.13 4.31
CA VAL A 143 12.92 -15.28 5.04
C VAL A 143 11.51 -14.95 5.51
N GLY A 144 11.28 -13.75 6.07
CA GLY A 144 9.95 -13.28 6.47
C GLY A 144 8.98 -13.18 5.29
N ILE A 145 9.44 -12.75 4.10
CA ILE A 145 8.63 -12.73 2.88
C ILE A 145 8.18 -14.15 2.49
N VAL A 146 9.07 -15.15 2.55
CA VAL A 146 8.72 -16.55 2.26
C VAL A 146 7.71 -17.08 3.27
N ASP A 147 7.87 -16.74 4.53
CA ASP A 147 6.93 -17.14 5.60
C ASP A 147 5.54 -16.52 5.38
N MET A 148 5.45 -15.22 5.10
CA MET A 148 4.20 -14.55 4.73
C MET A 148 3.54 -15.20 3.49
N MET A 149 4.33 -15.55 2.46
CA MET A 149 3.78 -16.25 1.29
C MET A 149 3.21 -17.61 1.64
N ASN A 150 3.86 -18.35 2.53
CA ASN A 150 3.39 -19.64 3.00
C ASN A 150 2.11 -19.51 3.83
N GLU A 151 2.04 -18.53 4.72
CA GLU A 151 0.85 -18.23 5.52
C GLU A 151 -0.35 -17.86 4.63
N VAL A 152 -0.15 -16.92 3.69
CA VAL A 152 -1.17 -16.49 2.72
C VAL A 152 -1.64 -17.68 1.85
N GLY A 153 -0.72 -18.55 1.44
CA GLY A 153 -1.07 -19.73 0.65
C GLY A 153 -1.83 -20.80 1.45
N SER A 154 -1.46 -21.01 2.71
CA SER A 154 -2.05 -22.04 3.58
C SER A 154 -3.40 -21.63 4.17
N SER A 155 -3.64 -20.34 4.37
CA SER A 155 -4.91 -19.80 4.88
C SER A 155 -6.01 -19.67 3.80
N ALA A 156 -5.68 -19.91 2.53
CA ALA A 156 -6.64 -19.80 1.44
C ALA A 156 -7.70 -20.89 1.49
N ALA A 157 -8.96 -20.52 1.26
CA ALA A 157 -10.10 -21.45 1.29
C ALA A 157 -10.12 -22.45 0.12
N SER A 158 -9.45 -22.13 -0.98
CA SER A 158 -9.31 -22.99 -2.16
C SER A 158 -7.95 -22.82 -2.83
N THR A 159 -7.57 -23.77 -3.68
CA THR A 159 -6.35 -23.66 -4.51
C THR A 159 -6.39 -22.44 -5.43
N ALA A 160 -7.56 -22.07 -5.95
CA ALA A 160 -7.72 -20.87 -6.77
C ALA A 160 -7.47 -19.59 -5.96
N ASP A 161 -7.98 -19.51 -4.74
CA ASP A 161 -7.75 -18.39 -3.83
C ASP A 161 -6.28 -18.30 -3.42
N ALA A 162 -5.62 -19.43 -3.18
CA ALA A 162 -4.19 -19.49 -2.90
C ALA A 162 -3.37 -18.91 -4.06
N VAL A 163 -3.65 -19.33 -5.29
CA VAL A 163 -2.97 -18.81 -6.49
C VAL A 163 -3.24 -17.32 -6.65
N TYR A 164 -4.47 -16.87 -6.47
CA TYR A 164 -4.83 -15.46 -6.54
C TYR A 164 -4.05 -14.63 -5.51
N SER A 165 -4.05 -15.04 -4.25
CA SER A 165 -3.36 -14.35 -3.16
C SER A 165 -1.85 -14.30 -3.37
N MET A 166 -1.25 -15.39 -3.87
CA MET A 166 0.17 -15.43 -4.22
C MET A 166 0.51 -14.48 -5.38
N LEU A 167 -0.34 -14.40 -6.40
CA LEU A 167 -0.16 -13.46 -7.52
C LEU A 167 -0.28 -12.02 -7.05
N TYR A 168 -1.25 -11.73 -6.18
CA TYR A 168 -1.44 -10.40 -5.58
C TYR A 168 -0.21 -9.99 -4.77
N PHE A 169 0.27 -10.84 -3.89
CA PHE A 169 1.45 -10.58 -3.08
C PHE A 169 2.73 -10.44 -3.93
N SER A 170 2.88 -11.28 -4.96
CA SER A 170 4.00 -11.15 -5.92
C SER A 170 3.96 -9.85 -6.70
N ALA A 171 2.76 -9.37 -7.08
CA ALA A 171 2.59 -8.08 -7.74
C ALA A 171 2.95 -6.92 -6.81
N PHE A 172 2.56 -6.99 -5.54
CA PHE A 172 2.94 -6.02 -4.52
C PHE A 172 4.46 -5.96 -4.34
N ILE A 173 5.13 -7.11 -4.19
CA ILE A 173 6.60 -7.16 -4.08
C ILE A 173 7.27 -6.58 -5.33
N ALA A 174 6.77 -6.89 -6.52
CA ALA A 174 7.35 -6.38 -7.76
C ALA A 174 7.25 -4.84 -7.86
N ILE A 175 6.12 -4.26 -7.49
CA ILE A 175 5.94 -2.79 -7.45
C ILE A 175 6.81 -2.16 -6.36
N ASN A 176 6.86 -2.76 -5.17
CA ASN A 176 7.73 -2.32 -4.09
C ASN A 176 9.20 -2.27 -4.55
N LEU A 177 9.69 -3.36 -5.15
CA LEU A 177 11.06 -3.44 -5.66
C LEU A 177 11.31 -2.39 -6.76
N ALA A 178 10.35 -2.15 -7.65
CA ALA A 178 10.47 -1.13 -8.69
C ALA A 178 10.59 0.28 -8.09
N ILE A 179 9.75 0.63 -7.12
CA ILE A 179 9.78 1.93 -6.45
C ILE A 179 11.08 2.11 -5.66
N MET A 180 11.47 1.09 -4.89
CA MET A 180 12.73 1.14 -4.12
C MET A 180 13.93 1.32 -5.04
N ASN A 181 13.96 0.66 -6.21
CA ASN A 181 15.03 0.85 -7.20
C ASN A 181 15.03 2.24 -7.84
N MET A 182 13.95 2.98 -7.81
CA MET A 182 13.89 4.38 -8.29
C MET A 182 14.37 5.40 -7.26
N LEU A 183 14.55 5.01 -6.00
CA LEU A 183 15.06 5.91 -4.96
C LEU A 183 16.51 6.34 -5.24
N PRO A 184 16.88 7.58 -4.87
CA PRO A 184 18.24 8.10 -5.06
C PRO A 184 19.24 7.52 -4.05
N ILE A 185 19.20 6.20 -3.86
CA ILE A 185 20.06 5.47 -2.92
C ILE A 185 21.25 4.88 -3.69
N PRO A 186 22.49 5.07 -3.21
CA PRO A 186 23.65 4.43 -3.79
C PRO A 186 23.47 2.91 -3.88
N ALA A 187 24.00 2.29 -4.93
CA ALA A 187 23.87 0.89 -5.31
C ALA A 187 22.54 0.50 -6.00
N LEU A 188 21.51 1.32 -5.97
CA LEU A 188 20.27 1.13 -6.75
C LEU A 188 20.32 1.89 -8.08
N ASP A 189 19.45 1.54 -9.03
CA ASP A 189 19.41 2.16 -10.36
C ASP A 189 19.05 3.65 -10.27
N GLY A 190 18.12 4.03 -9.40
CA GLY A 190 17.78 5.43 -9.12
C GLY A 190 18.96 6.24 -8.60
N GLY A 191 19.84 5.63 -7.81
CA GLY A 191 21.08 6.24 -7.38
C GLY A 191 22.00 6.61 -8.55
N ARG A 192 22.14 5.73 -9.55
CA ARG A 192 22.92 6.03 -10.76
C ARG A 192 22.35 7.19 -11.56
N VAL A 193 21.03 7.21 -11.77
CA VAL A 193 20.35 8.32 -12.45
C VAL A 193 20.54 9.62 -11.68
N PHE A 194 20.38 9.57 -10.35
CA PHE A 194 20.60 10.73 -9.47
C PHE A 194 22.03 11.29 -9.61
N PHE A 195 23.06 10.43 -9.51
CA PHE A 195 24.45 10.88 -9.65
C PHE A 195 24.76 11.40 -11.04
N MET A 196 24.16 10.83 -12.09
CA MET A 196 24.28 11.37 -13.46
C MET A 196 23.72 12.80 -13.53
N ILE A 197 22.54 13.06 -12.97
CA ILE A 197 21.95 14.40 -12.93
C ILE A 197 22.84 15.37 -12.13
N VAL A 198 23.30 14.95 -10.95
CA VAL A 198 24.23 15.75 -10.12
C VAL A 198 25.50 16.07 -10.86
N THR A 199 26.08 15.12 -11.59
CA THR A 199 27.29 15.34 -12.40
C THR A 199 27.07 16.36 -13.51
N VAL A 200 25.94 16.27 -14.24
CA VAL A 200 25.59 17.24 -15.29
C VAL A 200 25.43 18.65 -14.71
N ILE A 201 24.74 18.79 -13.57
CA ILE A 201 24.56 20.08 -12.90
C ILE A 201 25.93 20.62 -12.43
N PHE A 202 26.75 19.77 -11.83
CA PHE A 202 28.11 20.16 -11.37
C PHE A 202 28.98 20.63 -12.53
N GLU A 203 29.01 19.91 -13.68
CA GLU A 203 29.71 20.32 -14.88
C GLU A 203 29.21 21.65 -15.43
N ALA A 204 27.90 21.89 -15.43
CA ALA A 204 27.30 23.14 -15.91
C ALA A 204 27.73 24.35 -15.06
N ILE A 205 27.87 24.17 -13.73
CA ILE A 205 28.21 25.25 -12.79
C ILE A 205 29.74 25.45 -12.75
N THR A 206 30.49 24.37 -12.60
CA THR A 206 31.96 24.45 -12.35
C THR A 206 32.81 24.41 -13.60
N LYS A 207 32.20 24.02 -14.76
CA LYS A 207 32.89 23.72 -16.04
C LYS A 207 34.02 22.68 -15.88
N ARG A 208 33.94 21.84 -14.86
CA ARG A 208 34.89 20.74 -14.59
C ARG A 208 34.15 19.43 -14.48
N LYS A 209 34.75 18.36 -15.02
CA LYS A 209 34.22 16.99 -14.87
C LYS A 209 34.69 16.40 -13.55
N PRO A 210 33.82 15.88 -12.68
CA PRO A 210 34.20 15.13 -11.51
C PRO A 210 34.89 13.81 -11.94
N ASP A 211 35.81 13.32 -11.12
CA ASP A 211 36.46 12.03 -11.39
C ASP A 211 35.42 10.89 -11.18
N PRO A 212 35.16 10.03 -12.17
CA PRO A 212 34.21 8.92 -12.07
C PRO A 212 34.49 7.94 -10.92
N LYS A 213 35.71 7.94 -10.38
CA LYS A 213 36.06 7.08 -9.23
C LYS A 213 35.26 7.40 -7.98
N TYR A 214 34.88 8.66 -7.75
CA TYR A 214 34.07 9.03 -6.58
C TYR A 214 32.68 8.42 -6.62
N GLU A 215 32.04 8.42 -7.78
CA GLU A 215 30.76 7.75 -7.99
C GLU A 215 30.91 6.24 -7.71
N GLY A 216 31.94 5.60 -8.22
CA GLY A 216 32.23 4.19 -7.98
C GLY A 216 32.40 3.87 -6.47
N TYR A 217 33.13 4.70 -5.72
CA TYR A 217 33.27 4.50 -4.27
C TYR A 217 31.97 4.68 -3.49
N ILE A 218 31.14 5.66 -3.87
CA ILE A 218 29.85 5.90 -3.22
C ILE A 218 28.92 4.70 -3.47
N HIS A 219 28.87 4.20 -4.71
CA HIS A 219 28.07 3.02 -5.04
C HIS A 219 28.57 1.76 -4.34
N ALA A 220 29.86 1.54 -4.28
CA ALA A 220 30.50 0.42 -3.55
C ALA A 220 30.18 0.49 -2.04
N GLY A 221 30.30 1.66 -1.44
CA GLY A 221 29.99 1.89 -0.03
C GLY A 221 28.49 1.65 0.26
N GLY A 222 27.60 2.14 -0.62
CA GLY A 222 26.17 1.90 -0.53
C GLY A 222 25.82 0.41 -0.64
N MET A 223 26.47 -0.32 -1.54
CA MET A 223 26.27 -1.77 -1.69
C MET A 223 26.66 -2.52 -0.40
N VAL A 224 27.82 -2.18 0.19
CA VAL A 224 28.26 -2.79 1.45
C VAL A 224 27.25 -2.50 2.57
N LEU A 225 26.78 -1.26 2.66
CA LEU A 225 25.76 -0.88 3.66
C LEU A 225 24.46 -1.68 3.48
N LEU A 226 23.97 -1.80 2.23
CA LEU A 226 22.74 -2.57 1.94
C LEU A 226 22.94 -4.06 2.25
N LEU A 227 24.09 -4.64 1.96
CA LEU A 227 24.38 -6.04 2.30
C LEU A 227 24.43 -6.26 3.82
N LEU A 228 24.99 -5.32 4.58
CA LEU A 228 25.00 -5.37 6.04
C LEU A 228 23.58 -5.26 6.61
N LEU A 229 22.76 -4.32 6.08
CA LEU A 229 21.35 -4.17 6.46
C LEU A 229 20.57 -5.45 6.14
N MET A 230 20.72 -6.01 4.95
CA MET A 230 20.06 -7.26 4.57
C MET A 230 20.47 -8.42 5.48
N GLY A 231 21.76 -8.52 5.83
CA GLY A 231 22.26 -9.52 6.78
C GLY A 231 21.64 -9.36 8.17
N PHE A 232 21.48 -8.12 8.64
CA PHE A 232 20.85 -7.81 9.93
C PHE A 232 19.36 -8.18 9.92
N ILE A 233 18.61 -7.79 8.88
CA ILE A 233 17.18 -8.13 8.75
C ILE A 233 16.99 -9.65 8.66
N MET A 234 17.82 -10.34 7.87
CA MET A 234 17.77 -11.81 7.76
C MET A 234 18.08 -12.50 9.10
N TYR A 235 18.99 -11.96 9.89
CA TYR A 235 19.26 -12.45 11.24
C TYR A 235 18.00 -12.30 12.14
N ASN A 236 17.33 -11.16 12.08
CA ASN A 236 16.10 -10.92 12.84
C ASN A 236 14.97 -11.85 12.39
N ASP A 237 14.78 -12.07 11.08
CA ASP A 237 13.79 -13.02 10.56
C ASP A 237 14.00 -14.42 11.14
N ILE A 238 15.24 -14.92 11.06
CA ILE A 238 15.58 -16.26 11.59
C ILE A 238 15.40 -16.33 13.11
N ALA A 239 15.80 -15.28 13.83
CA ALA A 239 15.62 -15.20 15.27
C ALA A 239 14.13 -15.29 15.66
N ARG A 240 13.25 -14.57 14.95
CA ARG A 240 11.80 -14.65 15.17
C ARG A 240 11.24 -16.04 14.92
N LEU A 241 11.64 -16.71 13.84
CA LEU A 241 11.19 -18.08 13.54
C LEU A 241 11.62 -19.10 14.59
N ILE A 242 12.72 -18.86 15.31
CA ILE A 242 13.22 -19.77 16.35
C ILE A 242 12.61 -19.46 17.72
N THR A 243 12.33 -18.17 18.00
CA THR A 243 11.86 -17.74 19.33
C THR A 243 10.32 -17.70 19.45
N GLY A 244 9.59 -17.79 18.31
CA GLY A 244 8.11 -17.83 18.27
C GLY A 244 7.52 -16.48 18.36
#